data_67ab5dadc29b8e45519f164dfe28f50a
#
_entry.id   67ab5dadc29b8e45519f164dfe28f50a
#
_cell.length_a   1.000
_cell.length_b   1.000
_cell.length_c   1.000
_cell.angle_alpha   90.00
_cell.angle_beta   90.00
_cell.angle_gamma   90.00
#
_symmetry.space_group_name_H-M   'P 1'
#
loop_
_entity.id
_entity.type
_entity.pdbx_description
1 polymer ?
#
loop_
_entity_poly.entity_id
_entity_poly.type
_entity_poly.pdbx_seq_one_letter_code
_entity_poly.pdbx_strand_id
1 'polypeptide(L)'
;IRNVRNQIKDEKLLEDIKAFIAQEAFHSREHKTLNNHLIHSNYPEVVEIEAKTKARLDKLRQLSAVEQVTATVVMEHYTATLARLLLTDSLIKAKTTQESRNLWEWHALEELEHKSVAFDVLNAIGGNS
;
A
#
# COMPACT_ATOMS: atom_id res chain seq x y z
N ILE A 1 7.60 8.17 2.07
CA ILE A 1 8.85 7.52 2.49
C ILE A 1 10.03 7.98 1.64
N ARG A 2 9.96 8.01 0.31
CA ARG A 2 11.06 8.45 -0.58
C ARG A 2 11.65 9.80 -0.20
N ASN A 3 10.81 10.77 0.19
CA ASN A 3 11.19 12.15 0.49
C ASN A 3 11.98 12.32 1.80
N VAL A 4 11.98 11.32 2.67
CA VAL A 4 12.66 11.35 3.98
C VAL A 4 13.84 10.37 4.06
N ARG A 5 14.07 9.58 3.03
CA ARG A 5 15.11 8.55 3.02
C ARG A 5 16.50 9.06 3.37
N ASN A 6 16.83 10.27 2.95
CA ASN A 6 18.13 10.91 3.24
C ASN A 6 18.31 11.31 4.72
N GLN A 7 17.26 11.27 5.53
CA GLN A 7 17.27 11.54 6.96
C GLN A 7 17.52 10.27 7.79
N ILE A 8 17.41 9.10 7.17
CA ILE A 8 17.58 7.80 7.82
C ILE A 8 19.07 7.42 7.79
N LYS A 9 19.61 7.06 8.96
CA LYS A 9 21.01 6.64 9.15
C LYS A 9 21.16 5.13 9.37
N ASP A 10 20.10 4.46 9.78
CA ASP A 10 20.06 3.03 10.00
C ASP A 10 20.13 2.28 8.67
N GLU A 11 21.21 1.54 8.44
CA GLU A 11 21.46 0.81 7.18
C GLU A 11 20.40 -0.27 6.93
N LYS A 12 19.97 -0.98 7.99
CA LYS A 12 18.93 -2.00 7.87
C LYS A 12 17.60 -1.38 7.47
N LEU A 13 17.20 -0.29 8.11
CA LEU A 13 15.98 0.42 7.75
C LEU A 13 16.04 0.98 6.32
N LEU A 14 17.23 1.41 5.85
CA LEU A 14 17.41 1.82 4.45
C LEU A 14 17.22 0.66 3.45
N GLU A 15 17.63 -0.55 3.80
CA GLU A 15 17.37 -1.76 3.00
C GLU A 15 15.87 -2.09 3.00
N ASP A 16 15.22 -2.07 4.15
CA ASP A 16 13.79 -2.31 4.30
C ASP A 16 12.97 -1.28 3.51
N ILE A 17 13.34 0.00 3.54
CA ILE A 17 12.75 1.06 2.71
C ILE A 17 12.91 0.77 1.22
N LYS A 18 14.06 0.28 0.79
CA LYS A 18 14.30 -0.06 -0.61
C LYS A 18 13.41 -1.21 -1.06
N ALA A 19 13.28 -2.24 -0.25
CA ALA A 19 12.39 -3.38 -0.50
C ALA A 19 10.92 -2.93 -0.56
N PHE A 20 10.48 -2.16 0.42
CA PHE A 20 9.15 -1.57 0.48
C PHE A 20 8.80 -0.76 -0.79
N ILE A 21 9.70 0.16 -1.20
CA ILE A 21 9.47 0.97 -2.40
C ILE A 21 9.37 0.11 -3.67
N ALA A 22 10.16 -0.95 -3.77
CA ALA A 22 10.14 -1.85 -4.92
C ALA A 22 8.82 -2.63 -4.98
N GLN A 23 8.34 -3.12 -3.84
CA GLN A 23 7.08 -3.86 -3.74
C GLN A 23 5.87 -2.98 -4.03
N GLU A 24 5.82 -1.75 -3.47
CA GLU A 24 4.76 -0.80 -3.76
C GLU A 24 4.69 -0.41 -5.25
N ALA A 25 5.85 -0.34 -5.91
CA ALA A 25 5.89 -0.11 -7.35
C ALA A 25 5.31 -1.31 -8.13
N PHE A 26 5.52 -2.53 -7.65
CA PHE A 26 4.96 -3.75 -8.22
C PHE A 26 3.44 -3.80 -7.99
N HIS A 27 2.95 -3.59 -6.76
CA HIS A 27 1.53 -3.49 -6.43
C HIS A 27 0.81 -2.48 -7.31
N SER A 28 1.37 -1.28 -7.44
CA SER A 28 0.80 -0.22 -8.29
C SER A 28 0.63 -0.66 -9.75
N ARG A 29 1.57 -1.43 -10.29
CA ARG A 29 1.47 -1.99 -11.64
C ARG A 29 0.37 -3.04 -11.75
N GLU A 30 0.28 -3.95 -10.80
CA GLU A 30 -0.74 -5.01 -10.78
C GLU A 30 -2.15 -4.42 -10.64
N HIS A 31 -2.34 -3.46 -9.72
CA HIS A 31 -3.60 -2.74 -9.59
C HIS A 31 -4.01 -2.03 -10.88
N LYS A 32 -3.06 -1.39 -11.57
CA LYS A 32 -3.34 -0.73 -12.84
C LYS A 32 -3.78 -1.73 -13.92
N THR A 33 -3.15 -2.89 -13.96
CA THR A 33 -3.51 -3.98 -14.90
C THR A 33 -4.92 -4.49 -14.60
N LEU A 34 -5.24 -4.74 -13.33
CA LEU A 34 -6.57 -5.17 -12.89
C LEU A 34 -7.64 -4.13 -13.21
N ASN A 35 -7.39 -2.85 -12.90
CA ASN A 35 -8.32 -1.77 -13.18
C ASN A 35 -8.61 -1.64 -14.67
N ASN A 36 -7.59 -1.71 -15.52
CA ASN A 36 -7.76 -1.71 -16.97
C ASN A 36 -8.63 -2.89 -17.44
N HIS A 37 -8.40 -4.08 -16.87
CA HIS A 37 -9.22 -5.25 -17.17
C HIS A 37 -10.68 -5.04 -16.76
N LEU A 38 -10.95 -4.51 -15.58
CA LEU A 38 -12.31 -4.20 -15.10
C LEU A 38 -13.01 -3.17 -15.99
N ILE A 39 -12.33 -2.09 -16.38
CA ILE A 39 -12.88 -1.07 -17.29
C ILE A 39 -13.34 -1.71 -18.61
N HIS A 40 -12.52 -2.59 -19.19
CA HIS A 40 -12.86 -3.30 -20.43
C HIS A 40 -13.92 -4.40 -20.25
N SER A 41 -14.15 -4.83 -19.01
CA SER A 41 -15.16 -5.85 -18.64
C SER A 41 -16.48 -5.26 -18.15
N ASN A 42 -16.84 -4.05 -18.58
CA ASN A 42 -18.08 -3.33 -18.26
C ASN A 42 -18.21 -2.82 -16.81
N TYR A 43 -17.09 -2.44 -16.18
CA TYR A 43 -17.08 -1.71 -14.91
C TYR A 43 -16.50 -0.28 -15.11
N PRO A 44 -17.18 0.61 -15.86
CA PRO A 44 -16.66 1.94 -16.19
C PRO A 44 -16.49 2.86 -14.98
N GLU A 45 -17.19 2.59 -13.89
CA GLU A 45 -17.08 3.31 -12.61
C GLU A 45 -15.67 3.26 -12.01
N VAL A 46 -14.83 2.31 -12.39
CA VAL A 46 -13.43 2.23 -11.98
C VAL A 46 -12.67 3.49 -12.40
N VAL A 47 -12.98 4.09 -13.54
CA VAL A 47 -12.36 5.33 -14.02
C VAL A 47 -12.60 6.48 -13.03
N GLU A 48 -13.83 6.59 -12.52
CA GLU A 48 -14.16 7.62 -11.53
C GLU A 48 -13.46 7.38 -10.18
N ILE A 49 -13.37 6.13 -9.76
CA ILE A 49 -12.65 5.73 -8.53
C ILE A 49 -11.16 6.08 -8.67
N GLU A 50 -10.52 5.76 -9.79
CA GLU A 50 -9.12 6.11 -10.05
C GLU A 50 -8.90 7.63 -10.01
N ALA A 51 -9.78 8.40 -10.65
CA ALA A 51 -9.69 9.86 -10.66
C ALA A 51 -9.82 10.45 -9.23
N LYS A 52 -10.75 9.95 -8.43
CA LYS A 52 -10.92 10.34 -7.02
C LYS A 52 -9.70 9.97 -6.17
N THR A 53 -9.16 8.78 -6.37
CA THR A 53 -7.95 8.30 -5.67
C THR A 53 -6.76 9.16 -6.02
N LYS A 54 -6.54 9.45 -7.32
CA LYS A 54 -5.48 10.35 -7.75
C LYS A 54 -5.60 11.73 -7.13
N ALA A 55 -6.79 12.31 -7.12
CA ALA A 55 -7.01 13.64 -6.53
C ALA A 55 -6.70 13.67 -5.01
N ARG A 56 -7.00 12.57 -4.27
CA ARG A 56 -6.62 12.43 -2.87
C ARG A 56 -5.12 12.33 -2.67
N LEU A 57 -4.45 11.51 -3.48
CA LEU A 57 -2.98 11.38 -3.44
C LEU A 57 -2.28 12.71 -3.78
N ASP A 58 -2.79 13.48 -4.74
CA ASP A 58 -2.23 14.77 -5.10
C ASP A 58 -2.36 15.78 -3.94
N LYS A 59 -3.43 15.72 -3.14
CA LYS A 59 -3.56 16.51 -1.90
C LYS A 59 -2.56 16.06 -0.84
N LEU A 60 -2.39 14.75 -0.63
CA LEU A 60 -1.43 14.22 0.34
C LEU A 60 0.02 14.63 -0.01
N ARG A 61 0.36 14.72 -1.28
CA ARG A 61 1.69 15.18 -1.73
C ARG A 61 2.02 16.62 -1.38
N GLN A 62 1.01 17.45 -1.07
CA GLN A 62 1.18 18.85 -0.65
C GLN A 62 1.45 18.99 0.85
N LEU A 63 1.27 17.93 1.63
CA LEU A 63 1.55 17.91 3.05
C LEU A 63 3.06 17.88 3.34
N SER A 64 3.45 18.21 4.57
CA SER A 64 4.82 18.07 5.03
C SER A 64 5.30 16.62 4.91
N ALA A 65 6.61 16.41 4.87
CA ALA A 65 7.19 15.08 4.72
C ALA A 65 6.77 14.14 5.88
N VAL A 66 6.70 14.64 7.10
CA VAL A 66 6.23 13.89 8.27
C VAL A 66 4.77 13.49 8.14
N GLU A 67 3.89 14.42 7.74
CA GLU A 67 2.47 14.13 7.52
C GLU A 67 2.26 13.09 6.40
N GLN A 68 3.06 13.16 5.32
CA GLN A 68 3.03 12.16 4.25
C GLN A 68 3.41 10.77 4.77
N VAL A 69 4.45 10.66 5.61
CA VAL A 69 4.84 9.39 6.23
C VAL A 69 3.77 8.91 7.20
N THR A 70 3.18 9.80 8.00
CA THR A 70 2.06 9.46 8.90
C THR A 70 0.88 8.92 8.12
N ALA A 71 0.51 9.56 7.00
CA ALA A 71 -0.55 9.06 6.12
C ALA A 71 -0.22 7.66 5.56
N THR A 72 1.04 7.41 5.19
CA THR A 72 1.49 6.07 4.77
C THR A 72 1.30 5.06 5.89
N VAL A 73 1.74 5.36 7.13
CA VAL A 73 1.55 4.46 8.30
C VAL A 73 0.08 4.09 8.50
N VAL A 74 -0.82 5.06 8.39
CA VAL A 74 -2.28 4.82 8.53
C VAL A 74 -2.78 3.91 7.41
N MET A 75 -2.34 4.14 6.18
CA MET A 75 -2.73 3.31 5.03
C MET A 75 -2.21 1.88 5.16
N GLU A 76 -0.92 1.69 5.52
CA GLU A 76 -0.33 0.37 5.76
C GLU A 76 -1.06 -0.40 6.86
N HIS A 77 -1.45 0.28 7.94
CA HIS A 77 -2.23 -0.34 9.01
C HIS A 77 -3.62 -0.79 8.53
N TYR A 78 -4.26 0.04 7.70
CA TYR A 78 -5.57 -0.27 7.12
C TYR A 78 -5.49 -1.44 6.15
N THR A 79 -4.54 -1.42 5.21
CA THR A 79 -4.35 -2.51 4.23
C THR A 79 -3.97 -3.82 4.91
N ALA A 80 -3.08 -3.79 5.91
CA ALA A 80 -2.74 -4.98 6.70
C ALA A 80 -3.96 -5.56 7.45
N THR A 81 -4.88 -4.70 7.93
CA THR A 81 -6.11 -5.17 8.56
C THR A 81 -7.04 -5.86 7.56
N LEU A 82 -7.22 -5.27 6.37
CA LEU A 82 -7.98 -5.88 5.28
C LEU A 82 -7.34 -7.18 4.80
N ALA A 83 -6.03 -7.21 4.66
CA ALA A 83 -5.25 -8.39 4.31
C ALA A 83 -5.50 -9.54 5.29
N ARG A 84 -5.46 -9.24 6.59
CA ARG A 84 -5.74 -10.22 7.64
C ARG A 84 -7.17 -10.77 7.56
N LEU A 85 -8.17 -9.92 7.33
CA LEU A 85 -9.54 -10.34 7.12
C LEU A 85 -9.66 -11.27 5.91
N LEU A 86 -9.05 -10.91 4.80
CA LEU A 86 -9.07 -11.68 3.56
C LEU A 86 -8.46 -13.08 3.75
N LEU A 87 -7.39 -13.19 4.51
CA LEU A 87 -6.73 -14.47 4.80
C LEU A 87 -7.49 -15.34 5.80
N THR A 88 -8.28 -14.76 6.69
CA THR A 88 -8.93 -15.49 7.80
C THR A 88 -10.43 -15.69 7.64
N ASP A 89 -11.11 -14.82 6.87
CA ASP A 89 -12.57 -14.88 6.74
C ASP A 89 -13.03 -15.97 5.77
N SER A 90 -13.78 -16.93 6.30
CA SER A 90 -14.31 -18.06 5.53
C SER A 90 -15.37 -17.66 4.51
N LEU A 91 -16.14 -16.60 4.77
CA LEU A 91 -17.19 -16.12 3.85
C LEU A 91 -16.58 -15.46 2.62
N ILE A 92 -15.50 -14.70 2.81
CA ILE A 92 -14.77 -14.11 1.71
C ILE A 92 -14.18 -15.24 0.84
N LYS A 93 -13.54 -16.22 1.47
CA LYS A 93 -12.98 -17.40 0.77
C LYS A 93 -14.03 -18.18 -0.02
N ALA A 94 -15.23 -18.35 0.53
CA ALA A 94 -16.30 -19.07 -0.13
C ALA A 94 -16.88 -18.33 -1.36
N LYS A 95 -16.78 -17.01 -1.40
CA LYS A 95 -17.34 -16.17 -2.48
C LYS A 95 -16.33 -15.79 -3.58
N THR A 96 -15.07 -16.16 -3.43
CA THR A 96 -14.00 -15.85 -4.41
C THR A 96 -13.67 -17.08 -5.25
N THR A 97 -13.34 -16.89 -6.53
CA THR A 97 -12.77 -17.93 -7.38
C THR A 97 -11.37 -18.29 -6.90
N GLN A 98 -10.88 -19.50 -7.26
CA GLN A 98 -9.53 -19.91 -6.87
C GLN A 98 -8.45 -18.97 -7.42
N GLU A 99 -8.59 -18.48 -8.64
CA GLU A 99 -7.65 -17.57 -9.27
C GLU A 99 -7.61 -16.21 -8.54
N SER A 100 -8.79 -15.64 -8.27
CA SER A 100 -8.89 -14.39 -7.49
C SER A 100 -8.33 -14.58 -6.08
N ARG A 101 -8.57 -15.74 -5.47
CA ARG A 101 -8.06 -16.05 -4.13
C ARG A 101 -6.54 -16.10 -4.12
N ASN A 102 -5.91 -16.77 -5.05
CA ASN A 102 -4.45 -16.86 -5.12
C ASN A 102 -3.80 -15.48 -5.26
N LEU A 103 -4.36 -14.62 -6.11
CA LEU A 103 -3.87 -13.25 -6.29
C LEU A 103 -3.99 -12.42 -5.00
N TRP A 104 -5.17 -12.46 -4.36
CA TRP A 104 -5.43 -11.66 -3.18
C TRP A 104 -4.75 -12.19 -1.91
N GLU A 105 -4.59 -13.51 -1.77
CA GLU A 105 -3.83 -14.11 -0.67
C GLU A 105 -2.33 -13.76 -0.77
N TRP A 106 -1.76 -13.81 -1.97
CA TRP A 106 -0.40 -13.36 -2.22
C TRP A 106 -0.23 -11.87 -1.85
N HIS A 107 -1.10 -11.01 -2.37
CA HIS A 107 -1.08 -9.58 -2.07
C HIS A 107 -1.23 -9.29 -0.57
N ALA A 108 -2.13 -10.01 0.10
CA ALA A 108 -2.34 -9.88 1.53
C ALA A 108 -1.12 -10.27 2.38
N LEU A 109 -0.37 -11.28 1.96
CA LEU A 109 0.87 -11.67 2.63
C LEU A 109 1.93 -10.59 2.51
N GLU A 110 2.09 -10.01 1.33
CA GLU A 110 3.04 -8.91 1.10
C GLU A 110 2.69 -7.66 1.94
N GLU A 111 1.42 -7.30 2.06
CA GLU A 111 0.97 -6.18 2.92
C GLU A 111 1.30 -6.42 4.41
N LEU A 112 1.22 -7.68 4.87
CA LEU A 112 1.58 -8.02 6.25
C LEU A 112 3.09 -7.95 6.54
N GLU A 113 3.92 -8.23 5.54
CA GLU A 113 5.38 -8.19 5.68
C GLU A 113 5.91 -6.76 5.84
N HIS A 114 5.29 -5.78 5.20
CA HIS A 114 5.79 -4.42 5.13
C HIS A 114 5.15 -3.40 6.06
N LYS A 115 4.13 -3.80 6.82
CA LYS A 115 3.36 -2.91 7.70
C LYS A 115 4.20 -2.13 8.72
N SER A 116 5.38 -2.63 9.12
CA SER A 116 6.24 -1.99 10.11
C SER A 116 7.16 -0.92 9.50
N VAL A 117 7.54 -1.04 8.23
CA VAL A 117 8.55 -0.17 7.61
C VAL A 117 8.16 1.31 7.66
N ALA A 118 6.91 1.64 7.33
CA ALA A 118 6.44 3.02 7.39
C ALA A 118 6.43 3.58 8.82
N PHE A 119 6.07 2.75 9.81
CA PHE A 119 6.10 3.12 11.23
C PHE A 119 7.52 3.35 11.74
N ASP A 120 8.47 2.48 11.38
CA ASP A 120 9.87 2.60 11.76
C ASP A 120 10.50 3.87 11.15
N VAL A 121 10.15 4.20 9.90
CA VAL A 121 10.53 5.47 9.26
C VAL A 121 9.97 6.66 10.02
N LEU A 122 8.69 6.63 10.40
CA LEU A 122 8.07 7.72 11.17
C LEU A 122 8.79 7.94 12.51
N ASN A 123 9.12 6.87 13.23
CA ASN A 123 9.87 6.95 14.48
C ASN A 123 11.28 7.53 14.26
N ALA A 124 11.97 7.13 13.20
CA ALA A 124 13.31 7.59 12.90
C ALA A 124 13.38 9.09 12.55
N ILE A 125 12.36 9.64 11.89
CA ILE A 125 12.30 11.08 11.55
C ILE A 125 11.62 11.93 12.64
N GLY A 126 10.70 11.34 13.41
CA GLY A 126 9.99 12.04 14.51
C GLY A 126 10.81 12.15 15.79
N GLY A 127 11.77 11.25 16.05
CA GLY A 127 12.66 11.30 17.20
C GLY A 127 13.77 12.36 17.13
N ASN A 128 13.85 13.12 16.05
CA ASN A 128 14.78 14.23 15.83
C ASN A 128 14.13 15.61 16.03
N SER A 129 12.98 15.68 16.70
CA SER A 129 12.24 16.93 16.98
C SER A 129 12.48 17.39 18.39
#